data_edfb5faa0139d3273d7412cb9a3fab2d
#
_entry.id   edfb5faa0139d3273d7412cb9a3fab2d
#
_cell.length_a   1.000
_cell.length_b   1.000
_cell.length_c   1.000
_cell.angle_alpha   90.00
_cell.angle_beta   90.00
_cell.angle_gamma   90.00
#
_symmetry.space_group_name_H-M   'P 1'
#
loop_
_entity.id
_entity.type
_entity.pdbx_description
1 polymer ?
#
loop_
_entity_poly.entity_id
_entity_poly.type
_entity_poly.pdbx_seq_one_letter_code
_entity_poly.pdbx_strand_id
1 'polypeptide(L)'
;MTDPRGLAGASEPASGSLAAAGAGGPADFDPVAVIRSKRYLSALILSGILGIPISAVAYGFLALVAKIQSYLFDELPTQVTGGPAPAWWPVPWLVLCGLLTALTIRYLPGNAGHSPAFGFKAGGGPPTGPDLIGIVLAALSTLSLGAVLGPEAPLIAIGGGLAALAVHMVNKDAPPMALTIMASAGSFAAVSTLLGSPILGAFLIMEAAGIGGAMLSLVALPGLLASGIGALVFVGLDSFTGLGDFSLALTTVPPQVVPTVATMGWALGMGLVGALVGWVIRWIGLSVRPIVHLNRVLVTAGLGLLIGLIAMSYQLVTGNSFGQVLFSGEDALPELVAHAADYSLGVLVLLIGCKALAYGLSLSAFRGGPVFPSMFIGAALGIAASGLPGMDLAPAIGMGIGAMCAAMLRLPMTSTLLAILLLGADGLSVTPEVIVAVVVAFVVTNTLPVPGPTEPTLPPAGARPAAPPPAPATA
;
A
#
# COMPACT_ATOMS: atom_id res chain seq x y z
N MET A 1 59.92 -18.53 22.61
CA MET A 1 60.00 -17.13 23.05
C MET A 1 59.54 -16.27 21.89
N THR A 2 58.41 -15.72 21.97
CA THR A 2 57.91 -14.42 21.56
C THR A 2 56.41 -14.47 21.19
N ASP A 3 55.75 -13.66 21.82
CA ASP A 3 54.37 -13.32 22.07
C ASP A 3 53.41 -13.36 20.86
N PRO A 4 52.21 -13.92 20.97
CA PRO A 4 51.08 -13.72 20.02
C PRO A 4 50.03 -12.81 20.65
N ARG A 5 50.09 -11.51 20.43
CA ARG A 5 48.99 -10.54 20.71
C ARG A 5 48.82 -9.62 19.54
N GLY A 6 47.65 -9.63 18.95
CA GLY A 6 47.25 -8.56 18.06
C GLY A 6 46.28 -8.91 16.94
N LEU A 7 45.12 -9.45 17.24
CA LEU A 7 43.96 -9.36 16.33
C LEU A 7 42.71 -9.23 17.19
N ALA A 8 42.44 -8.00 17.58
CA ALA A 8 41.11 -7.60 18.08
C ALA A 8 40.74 -6.30 17.40
N GLY A 9 39.59 -6.27 16.72
CA GLY A 9 39.05 -5.01 16.23
C GLY A 9 38.35 -5.09 14.88
N ALA A 10 37.50 -6.09 14.65
CA ALA A 10 36.45 -5.95 13.64
C ALA A 10 35.23 -5.33 14.33
N SER A 11 35.08 -4.01 14.18
CA SER A 11 33.91 -3.27 14.61
C SER A 11 32.72 -3.71 13.76
N GLU A 12 31.72 -4.34 14.39
CA GLU A 12 30.39 -4.53 13.82
C GLU A 12 29.81 -3.17 13.41
N PRO A 13 29.21 -3.04 12.23
CA PRO A 13 28.43 -1.87 11.90
C PRO A 13 27.14 -1.86 12.74
N ALA A 14 27.01 -0.84 13.57
CA ALA A 14 25.80 -0.59 14.36
C ALA A 14 24.57 -0.49 13.43
N SER A 15 23.78 -1.55 13.38
CA SER A 15 22.43 -1.54 12.83
C SER A 15 21.51 -0.82 13.81
N GLY A 16 21.57 0.51 13.83
CA GLY A 16 20.61 1.36 14.52
C GLY A 16 19.27 1.33 13.81
N SER A 17 18.47 0.27 14.04
CA SER A 17 17.10 0.22 13.60
C SER A 17 16.23 1.08 14.54
N LEU A 18 15.25 1.78 13.99
CA LEU A 18 14.18 2.47 14.74
C LEU A 18 13.42 1.53 15.71
N ALA A 19 13.59 0.21 15.61
CA ALA A 19 13.16 -0.78 16.59
C ALA A 19 13.83 -0.61 17.97
N ALA A 20 15.02 0.01 18.05
CA ALA A 20 15.67 0.29 19.32
C ALA A 20 15.05 1.47 20.09
N ALA A 21 14.24 2.31 19.44
CA ALA A 21 13.51 3.38 20.12
C ALA A 21 12.28 2.87 20.91
N GLY A 22 11.88 1.61 20.71
CA GLY A 22 10.80 0.97 21.45
C GLY A 22 11.21 0.31 22.78
N ALA A 23 12.52 0.09 23.01
CA ALA A 23 13.02 -0.64 24.18
C ALA A 23 13.76 0.22 25.23
N GLY A 24 13.85 1.54 25.02
CA GLY A 24 14.60 2.44 25.91
C GLY A 24 14.01 3.84 26.00
N GLY A 25 12.70 3.97 26.23
CA GLY A 25 12.16 5.24 26.74
C GLY A 25 12.76 5.54 28.11
N PRO A 26 12.90 6.85 28.47
CA PRO A 26 13.35 7.21 29.81
C PRO A 26 12.52 6.44 30.85
N ALA A 27 13.17 5.93 31.88
CA ALA A 27 12.58 5.05 32.91
C ALA A 27 11.34 5.59 33.62
N ASP A 28 10.90 6.84 33.34
CA ASP A 28 9.77 7.56 33.92
C ASP A 28 8.64 7.92 32.95
N PHE A 29 8.60 7.34 31.72
CA PHE A 29 7.50 7.66 30.81
C PHE A 29 6.23 6.88 31.14
N ASP A 30 5.28 7.53 31.85
CA ASP A 30 3.96 6.97 32.16
C ASP A 30 2.92 7.37 31.09
N PRO A 31 2.54 6.45 30.18
CA PRO A 31 1.54 6.72 29.16
C PRO A 31 0.15 7.02 29.76
N VAL A 32 -0.18 6.47 30.91
CA VAL A 32 -1.46 6.70 31.59
C VAL A 32 -1.55 8.13 32.11
N ALA A 33 -0.47 8.66 32.64
CA ALA A 33 -0.39 10.06 33.06
C ALA A 33 -0.56 11.01 31.87
N VAL A 34 0.03 10.70 30.73
CA VAL A 34 -0.15 11.47 29.49
C VAL A 34 -1.61 11.43 29.03
N ILE A 35 -2.25 10.25 28.98
CA ILE A 35 -3.65 10.08 28.57
C ILE A 35 -4.60 10.90 29.47
N ARG A 36 -4.32 10.99 30.75
CA ARG A 36 -5.12 11.78 31.73
C ARG A 36 -4.90 13.30 31.62
N SER A 37 -3.92 13.73 30.84
CA SER A 37 -3.61 15.15 30.71
C SER A 37 -4.67 15.90 29.89
N LYS A 38 -4.97 17.14 30.26
CA LYS A 38 -5.87 18.02 29.48
C LYS A 38 -5.37 18.23 28.04
N ARG A 39 -4.06 18.24 27.86
CA ARG A 39 -3.45 18.40 26.51
C ARG A 39 -3.76 17.21 25.62
N TYR A 40 -3.68 15.99 26.16
CA TYR A 40 -4.01 14.78 25.40
C TYR A 40 -5.51 14.71 25.08
N LEU A 41 -6.37 15.04 26.04
CA LEU A 41 -7.82 15.11 25.80
C LEU A 41 -8.16 16.13 24.70
N SER A 42 -7.50 17.29 24.70
CA SER A 42 -7.67 18.27 23.63
C SER A 42 -7.20 17.74 22.28
N ALA A 43 -6.07 17.02 22.22
CA ALA A 43 -5.58 16.38 21.01
C ALA A 43 -6.56 15.29 20.51
N LEU A 44 -7.14 14.50 21.41
CA LEU A 44 -8.16 13.50 21.11
C LEU A 44 -9.41 14.14 20.45
N ILE A 45 -9.96 15.21 21.06
CA ILE A 45 -11.10 15.94 20.50
C ILE A 45 -10.72 16.55 19.14
N LEU A 46 -9.55 17.16 19.03
CA LEU A 46 -9.07 17.77 17.79
C LEU A 46 -8.90 16.73 16.67
N SER A 47 -8.41 15.52 16.99
CA SER A 47 -8.29 14.44 16.02
C SER A 47 -9.65 14.03 15.43
N GLY A 48 -10.69 13.95 16.26
CA GLY A 48 -12.06 13.71 15.81
C GLY A 48 -12.59 14.82 14.91
N ILE A 49 -12.39 16.08 15.30
CA ILE A 49 -12.83 17.24 14.51
C ILE A 49 -12.11 17.30 13.16
N LEU A 50 -10.78 17.11 13.14
CA LEU A 50 -9.99 17.10 11.91
C LEU A 50 -10.27 15.86 11.06
N GLY A 51 -10.71 14.76 11.64
CA GLY A 51 -11.15 13.57 10.90
C GLY A 51 -12.21 13.89 9.86
N ILE A 52 -13.16 14.81 10.16
CA ILE A 52 -14.25 15.18 9.24
C ILE A 52 -13.72 15.78 7.92
N PRO A 53 -13.03 16.92 7.90
CA PRO A 53 -12.57 17.52 6.64
C PRO A 53 -11.51 16.66 5.95
N ILE A 54 -10.66 15.93 6.68
CA ILE A 54 -9.65 15.05 6.09
C ILE A 54 -10.30 13.89 5.35
N SER A 55 -11.30 13.24 5.94
CA SER A 55 -12.04 12.17 5.28
C SER A 55 -12.84 12.67 4.08
N ALA A 56 -13.41 13.88 4.16
CA ALA A 56 -14.09 14.49 3.02
C ALA A 56 -13.13 14.77 1.84
N VAL A 57 -11.90 15.23 2.12
CA VAL A 57 -10.87 15.41 1.08
C VAL A 57 -10.42 14.06 0.51
N ALA A 58 -10.24 13.04 1.36
CA ALA A 58 -9.89 11.69 0.94
C ALA A 58 -10.98 11.09 0.03
N TYR A 59 -12.25 11.21 0.42
CA TYR A 59 -13.39 10.81 -0.39
C TYR A 59 -13.42 11.54 -1.74
N GLY A 60 -13.26 12.88 -1.73
CA GLY A 60 -13.23 13.69 -2.95
C GLY A 60 -12.07 13.29 -3.88
N PHE A 61 -10.91 12.92 -3.32
CA PHE A 61 -9.78 12.42 -4.11
C PHE A 61 -10.12 11.09 -4.79
N LEU A 62 -10.71 10.13 -4.07
CA LEU A 62 -11.12 8.84 -4.63
C LEU A 62 -12.22 9.01 -5.69
N ALA A 63 -13.21 9.84 -5.40
CA ALA A 63 -14.29 10.16 -6.36
C ALA A 63 -13.75 10.81 -7.64
N LEU A 64 -12.75 11.68 -7.53
CA LEU A 64 -12.09 12.28 -8.69
C LEU A 64 -11.33 11.24 -9.50
N VAL A 65 -10.57 10.34 -8.85
CA VAL A 65 -9.87 9.24 -9.51
C VAL A 65 -10.87 8.35 -10.27
N ALA A 66 -11.93 7.89 -9.59
CA ALA A 66 -12.97 7.04 -10.18
C ALA A 66 -13.67 7.73 -11.36
N LYS A 67 -14.01 9.03 -11.23
CA LYS A 67 -14.64 9.79 -12.33
C LYS A 67 -13.74 9.93 -13.54
N ILE A 68 -12.44 10.17 -13.35
CA ILE A 68 -11.49 10.25 -14.47
C ILE A 68 -11.33 8.86 -15.12
N GLN A 69 -11.25 7.79 -14.34
CA GLN A 69 -11.17 6.41 -14.85
C GLN A 69 -12.39 6.08 -15.70
N SER A 70 -13.60 6.23 -15.15
CA SER A 70 -14.85 5.96 -15.86
C SER A 70 -14.97 6.79 -17.13
N TYR A 71 -14.65 8.09 -17.07
CA TYR A 71 -14.69 8.93 -18.27
C TYR A 71 -13.73 8.44 -19.36
N LEU A 72 -12.46 8.17 -19.01
CA LEU A 72 -11.42 7.82 -19.97
C LEU A 72 -11.54 6.39 -20.51
N PHE A 73 -12.05 5.43 -19.73
CA PHE A 73 -12.02 4.03 -20.10
C PHE A 73 -13.41 3.42 -20.41
N ASP A 74 -14.50 4.11 -20.03
CA ASP A 74 -15.87 3.65 -20.30
C ASP A 74 -16.62 4.64 -21.22
N GLU A 75 -16.70 5.94 -20.85
CA GLU A 75 -17.50 6.93 -21.60
C GLU A 75 -16.80 7.36 -22.90
N LEU A 76 -15.54 7.75 -22.85
CA LEU A 76 -14.80 8.29 -24.01
C LEU A 76 -14.62 7.27 -25.14
N PRO A 77 -14.28 5.99 -24.87
CA PRO A 77 -14.23 4.99 -25.93
C PRO A 77 -15.55 4.87 -26.68
N THR A 78 -16.66 4.82 -25.97
CA THR A 78 -18.00 4.73 -26.55
C THR A 78 -18.30 5.93 -27.47
N GLN A 79 -17.89 7.14 -27.07
CA GLN A 79 -18.07 8.35 -27.88
C GLN A 79 -17.19 8.36 -29.15
N VAL A 80 -15.94 7.85 -29.06
CA VAL A 80 -14.95 7.90 -30.14
C VAL A 80 -15.07 6.71 -31.10
N THR A 81 -15.30 5.50 -30.57
CA THR A 81 -15.28 4.25 -31.34
C THR A 81 -16.68 3.69 -31.60
N GLY A 82 -17.71 4.22 -30.97
CA GLY A 82 -19.09 3.74 -31.06
C GLY A 82 -19.33 2.42 -30.30
N GLY A 83 -18.38 1.99 -29.43
CA GLY A 83 -18.48 0.73 -28.69
C GLY A 83 -17.52 0.69 -27.48
N PRO A 84 -17.34 -0.48 -26.86
CA PRO A 84 -16.42 -0.64 -25.74
C PRO A 84 -14.97 -0.31 -26.15
N ALA A 85 -14.12 -0.03 -25.17
CA ALA A 85 -12.73 0.32 -25.40
C ALA A 85 -11.97 -0.78 -26.17
N PRO A 86 -11.36 -0.47 -27.33
CA PRO A 86 -10.58 -1.44 -28.09
C PRO A 86 -9.30 -1.80 -27.34
N ALA A 87 -8.69 -2.95 -27.63
CA ALA A 87 -7.54 -3.47 -26.90
C ALA A 87 -6.34 -2.50 -26.83
N TRP A 88 -6.12 -1.65 -27.85
CA TRP A 88 -5.04 -0.65 -27.89
C TRP A 88 -5.31 0.59 -27.04
N TRP A 89 -6.55 0.80 -26.60
CA TRP A 89 -7.01 2.02 -25.92
C TRP A 89 -6.18 2.43 -24.69
N PRO A 90 -5.73 1.51 -23.81
CA PRO A 90 -4.96 1.89 -22.62
C PRO A 90 -3.55 2.40 -22.94
N VAL A 91 -2.99 2.06 -24.10
CA VAL A 91 -1.60 2.37 -24.45
C VAL A 91 -1.26 3.87 -24.40
N PRO A 92 -1.99 4.77 -25.08
CA PRO A 92 -1.69 6.21 -25.03
C PRO A 92 -1.88 6.81 -23.62
N TRP A 93 -2.87 6.33 -22.87
CA TRP A 93 -3.12 6.80 -21.52
C TRP A 93 -2.00 6.42 -20.54
N LEU A 94 -1.44 5.22 -20.67
CA LEU A 94 -0.31 4.79 -19.85
C LEU A 94 1.00 5.49 -20.22
N VAL A 95 1.22 5.83 -21.50
CA VAL A 95 2.34 6.69 -21.88
C VAL A 95 2.19 8.07 -21.25
N LEU A 96 0.98 8.66 -21.31
CA LEU A 96 0.67 9.93 -20.67
C LEU A 96 0.83 9.85 -19.14
N CYS A 97 0.37 8.77 -18.52
CA CYS A 97 0.59 8.47 -17.11
C CYS A 97 2.07 8.55 -16.73
N GLY A 98 2.92 7.83 -17.47
CA GLY A 98 4.36 7.83 -17.26
C GLY A 98 4.99 9.21 -17.43
N LEU A 99 4.55 9.96 -18.44
CA LEU A 99 5.01 11.32 -18.68
C LEU A 99 4.63 12.27 -17.52
N LEU A 100 3.36 12.32 -17.16
CA LEU A 100 2.86 13.19 -16.09
C LEU A 100 3.49 12.86 -14.74
N THR A 101 3.56 11.58 -14.38
CA THR A 101 4.18 11.13 -13.14
C THR A 101 5.67 11.52 -13.10
N ALA A 102 6.40 11.31 -14.19
CA ALA A 102 7.82 11.65 -14.25
C ALA A 102 8.07 13.16 -14.16
N LEU A 103 7.25 13.99 -14.82
CA LEU A 103 7.33 15.45 -14.73
C LEU A 103 7.02 15.94 -13.31
N THR A 104 5.99 15.39 -12.68
CA THR A 104 5.64 15.69 -11.28
C THR A 104 6.80 15.40 -10.34
N ILE A 105 7.40 14.20 -10.44
CA ILE A 105 8.54 13.82 -9.59
C ILE A 105 9.78 14.70 -9.86
N ARG A 106 9.96 15.17 -11.10
CA ARG A 106 11.14 15.95 -11.48
C ARG A 106 11.05 17.42 -11.06
N TYR A 107 9.87 18.02 -11.16
CA TYR A 107 9.73 19.48 -11.03
C TYR A 107 9.03 19.92 -9.75
N LEU A 108 8.27 19.05 -9.07
CA LEU A 108 7.60 19.39 -7.82
C LEU A 108 8.40 18.93 -6.59
N PRO A 109 8.29 19.66 -5.47
CA PRO A 109 8.99 19.32 -4.23
C PRO A 109 8.51 17.97 -3.67
N GLY A 110 9.31 17.38 -2.77
CA GLY A 110 8.97 16.13 -2.08
C GLY A 110 9.07 14.86 -2.92
N ASN A 111 9.63 14.93 -4.15
CA ASN A 111 9.76 13.78 -5.08
C ASN A 111 8.46 12.98 -5.28
N ALA A 112 7.31 13.63 -5.09
CA ALA A 112 5.98 13.03 -5.12
C ALA A 112 5.82 11.84 -4.15
N GLY A 113 6.43 11.93 -2.99
CA GLY A 113 6.33 10.94 -1.92
C GLY A 113 7.27 9.74 -2.05
N HIS A 114 7.01 8.74 -1.22
CA HIS A 114 7.82 7.53 -1.13
C HIS A 114 7.70 6.65 -2.37
N SER A 115 8.80 5.98 -2.75
CA SER A 115 8.79 5.01 -3.87
C SER A 115 8.24 3.68 -3.39
N PRO A 116 7.19 3.13 -4.04
CA PRO A 116 6.56 1.88 -3.63
C PRO A 116 7.46 0.64 -3.79
N ALA A 117 8.55 0.72 -4.57
CA ALA A 117 9.52 -0.36 -4.74
C ALA A 117 10.20 -0.78 -3.42
N PHE A 118 10.29 0.11 -2.43
CA PHE A 118 10.86 -0.20 -1.12
C PHE A 118 9.88 -0.81 -0.12
N GLY A 119 8.68 -1.13 -0.57
CA GLY A 119 7.60 -1.67 0.25
C GLY A 119 6.71 -0.59 0.87
N PHE A 120 5.79 -1.03 1.69
CA PHE A 120 4.84 -0.15 2.35
C PHE A 120 5.46 0.45 3.62
N LYS A 121 5.50 1.76 3.72
CA LYS A 121 6.00 2.48 4.90
C LYS A 121 5.05 3.62 5.27
N ALA A 122 4.63 3.67 6.51
CA ALA A 122 3.81 4.73 7.06
C ALA A 122 4.60 5.65 8.03
N GLY A 123 5.89 5.41 8.21
CA GLY A 123 6.77 6.20 9.07
C GLY A 123 7.76 7.03 8.26
N GLY A 124 8.08 8.24 8.70
CA GLY A 124 9.02 9.14 8.00
C GLY A 124 8.70 10.62 8.25
N GLY A 125 7.70 10.88 9.06
CA GLY A 125 7.15 12.22 9.28
C GLY A 125 6.11 12.60 8.23
N PRO A 126 5.19 13.51 8.57
CA PRO A 126 4.17 13.99 7.65
C PRO A 126 4.81 14.84 6.54
N PRO A 127 4.31 14.74 5.28
CA PRO A 127 4.75 15.58 4.19
C PRO A 127 4.44 17.07 4.49
N THR A 128 5.27 17.96 3.96
CA THR A 128 5.02 19.40 4.04
C THR A 128 3.92 19.82 3.06
N GLY A 129 3.33 21.01 3.26
CA GLY A 129 2.28 21.51 2.36
C GLY A 129 2.66 21.50 0.87
N PRO A 130 3.85 22.00 0.46
CA PRO A 130 4.33 21.90 -0.92
C PRO A 130 4.52 20.47 -1.42
N ASP A 131 4.95 19.54 -0.56
CA ASP A 131 5.14 18.13 -0.95
C ASP A 131 3.82 17.44 -1.26
N LEU A 132 2.72 17.82 -0.56
CA LEU A 132 1.38 17.29 -0.79
C LEU A 132 0.91 17.50 -2.22
N ILE A 133 1.21 18.66 -2.82
CA ILE A 133 0.82 18.96 -4.21
C ILE A 133 1.46 17.95 -5.16
N GLY A 134 2.75 17.68 -4.99
CA GLY A 134 3.47 16.68 -5.79
C GLY A 134 2.92 15.26 -5.59
N ILE A 135 2.59 14.89 -4.35
CA ILE A 135 2.03 13.57 -4.03
C ILE A 135 0.66 13.40 -4.67
N VAL A 136 -0.24 14.38 -4.52
CA VAL A 136 -1.61 14.34 -5.07
C VAL A 136 -1.58 14.26 -6.59
N LEU A 137 -0.78 15.10 -7.27
CA LEU A 137 -0.71 15.11 -8.74
C LEU A 137 -0.09 13.83 -9.31
N ALA A 138 0.96 13.30 -8.69
CA ALA A 138 1.56 12.04 -9.12
C ALA A 138 0.61 10.86 -8.90
N ALA A 139 -0.07 10.81 -7.75
CA ALA A 139 -1.05 9.79 -7.44
C ALA A 139 -2.26 9.87 -8.37
N LEU A 140 -2.79 11.07 -8.61
CA LEU A 140 -3.89 11.28 -9.54
C LEU A 140 -3.52 10.77 -10.94
N SER A 141 -2.33 11.14 -11.45
CA SER A 141 -1.85 10.66 -12.76
C SER A 141 -1.69 9.13 -12.78
N THR A 142 -1.12 8.55 -11.73
CA THR A 142 -0.87 7.11 -11.64
C THR A 142 -2.17 6.31 -11.57
N LEU A 143 -3.04 6.67 -10.63
CA LEU A 143 -4.26 5.91 -10.35
C LEU A 143 -5.28 6.05 -11.48
N SER A 144 -5.50 7.28 -11.98
CA SER A 144 -6.55 7.51 -12.99
C SER A 144 -6.19 7.01 -14.39
N LEU A 145 -4.90 6.87 -14.72
CA LEU A 145 -4.46 6.52 -16.08
C LEU A 145 -4.01 5.07 -16.25
N GLY A 146 -4.21 4.21 -15.24
CA GLY A 146 -4.11 2.76 -15.40
C GLY A 146 -2.84 2.08 -14.89
N ALA A 147 -1.92 2.78 -14.20
CA ALA A 147 -0.79 2.10 -13.58
C ALA A 147 -1.25 1.19 -12.43
N VAL A 148 -0.53 0.08 -12.22
CA VAL A 148 -0.96 -1.00 -11.31
C VAL A 148 -0.48 -0.69 -9.89
N LEU A 149 -1.17 0.24 -9.23
CA LEU A 149 -0.92 0.67 -7.84
C LEU A 149 -2.25 1.10 -7.19
N GLY A 150 -2.31 1.06 -5.86
CA GLY A 150 -3.50 1.42 -5.08
C GLY A 150 -3.43 2.83 -4.48
N PRO A 151 -4.55 3.35 -3.96
CA PRO A 151 -4.66 4.70 -3.40
C PRO A 151 -4.16 4.82 -1.95
N GLU A 152 -3.81 3.74 -1.26
CA GLU A 152 -3.56 3.71 0.18
C GLU A 152 -2.41 4.65 0.59
N ALA A 153 -1.27 4.57 -0.09
CA ALA A 153 -0.11 5.39 0.25
C ALA A 153 -0.34 6.89 0.00
N PRO A 154 -0.93 7.31 -1.13
CA PRO A 154 -1.37 8.70 -1.32
C PRO A 154 -2.35 9.20 -0.25
N LEU A 155 -3.36 8.39 0.10
CA LEU A 155 -4.34 8.78 1.12
C LEU A 155 -3.71 8.95 2.51
N ILE A 156 -2.81 8.06 2.91
CA ILE A 156 -2.05 8.20 4.16
C ILE A 156 -1.25 9.52 4.15
N ALA A 157 -0.60 9.84 3.04
CA ALA A 157 0.17 11.08 2.90
C ALA A 157 -0.73 12.33 2.93
N ILE A 158 -1.88 12.29 2.25
CA ILE A 158 -2.88 13.37 2.25
C ILE A 158 -3.40 13.59 3.66
N GLY A 159 -3.87 12.53 4.33
CA GLY A 159 -4.43 12.62 5.67
C GLY A 159 -3.42 13.10 6.71
N GLY A 160 -2.25 12.51 6.72
CA GLY A 160 -1.17 12.89 7.65
C GLY A 160 -0.65 14.31 7.40
N GLY A 161 -0.48 14.68 6.14
CA GLY A 161 -0.02 16.00 5.76
C GLY A 161 -1.04 17.11 6.06
N LEU A 162 -2.32 16.89 5.78
CA LEU A 162 -3.39 17.85 6.12
C LEU A 162 -3.52 18.04 7.63
N ALA A 163 -3.44 16.95 8.41
CA ALA A 163 -3.46 17.05 9.87
C ALA A 163 -2.25 17.82 10.40
N ALA A 164 -1.05 17.54 9.90
CA ALA A 164 0.15 18.28 10.28
C ALA A 164 0.07 19.76 9.90
N LEU A 165 -0.44 20.06 8.70
CA LEU A 165 -0.66 21.43 8.24
C LEU A 165 -1.64 22.17 9.17
N ALA A 166 -2.76 21.55 9.53
CA ALA A 166 -3.73 22.13 10.46
C ALA A 166 -3.12 22.43 11.84
N VAL A 167 -2.29 21.53 12.37
CA VAL A 167 -1.58 21.75 13.63
C VAL A 167 -0.61 22.92 13.51
N HIS A 168 0.17 23.02 12.43
CA HIS A 168 1.11 24.12 12.21
C HIS A 168 0.42 25.48 12.02
N MET A 169 -0.79 25.50 11.45
CA MET A 169 -1.57 26.74 11.34
C MET A 169 -2.01 27.28 12.70
N VAL A 170 -2.28 26.41 13.66
CA VAL A 170 -2.68 26.79 15.03
C VAL A 170 -1.47 27.05 15.92
N ASN A 171 -0.44 26.22 15.82
CA ASN A 171 0.78 26.31 16.62
C ASN A 171 2.01 25.92 15.80
N LYS A 172 2.78 26.90 15.38
CA LYS A 172 4.02 26.69 14.59
C LYS A 172 5.11 25.94 15.36
N ASP A 173 5.10 26.07 16.68
CA ASP A 173 6.07 25.44 17.59
C ASP A 173 5.51 24.18 18.25
N ALA A 174 4.57 23.50 17.60
CA ALA A 174 3.98 22.27 18.13
C ALA A 174 5.06 21.21 18.39
N PRO A 175 5.03 20.53 19.56
CA PRO A 175 5.97 19.48 19.87
C PRO A 175 5.96 18.37 18.82
N PRO A 176 7.10 17.75 18.45
CA PRO A 176 7.16 16.68 17.46
C PRO A 176 6.22 15.51 17.76
N MET A 177 6.05 15.17 19.04
CA MET A 177 5.11 14.14 19.50
C MET A 177 3.66 14.48 19.12
N ALA A 178 3.22 15.73 19.32
CA ALA A 178 1.87 16.16 18.99
C ALA A 178 1.64 16.11 17.47
N LEU A 179 2.63 16.53 16.68
CA LEU A 179 2.60 16.41 15.22
C LEU A 179 2.47 14.96 14.76
N THR A 180 3.24 14.05 15.34
CA THR A 180 3.18 12.61 15.02
C THR A 180 1.81 12.03 15.34
N ILE A 181 1.26 12.31 16.52
CA ILE A 181 -0.07 11.82 16.92
C ILE A 181 -1.15 12.36 15.97
N MET A 182 -1.14 13.64 15.67
CA MET A 182 -2.16 14.27 14.82
C MET A 182 -2.03 13.83 13.36
N ALA A 183 -0.80 13.74 12.83
CA ALA A 183 -0.56 13.25 11.48
C ALA A 183 -1.00 11.77 11.33
N SER A 184 -0.69 10.93 12.31
CA SER A 184 -1.19 9.55 12.33
C SER A 184 -2.72 9.52 12.35
N ALA A 185 -3.37 10.30 13.22
CA ALA A 185 -4.83 10.37 13.29
C ALA A 185 -5.46 10.80 11.95
N GLY A 186 -4.86 11.80 11.27
CA GLY A 186 -5.29 12.20 9.93
C GLY A 186 -5.13 11.09 8.88
N SER A 187 -4.02 10.34 8.94
CA SER A 187 -3.81 9.18 8.08
C SER A 187 -4.85 8.08 8.32
N PHE A 188 -5.20 7.80 9.59
CA PHE A 188 -6.27 6.86 9.93
C PHE A 188 -7.64 7.30 9.39
N ALA A 189 -7.97 8.59 9.51
CA ALA A 189 -9.20 9.13 8.97
C ALA A 189 -9.30 8.99 7.44
N ALA A 190 -8.20 9.25 6.73
CA ALA A 190 -8.17 9.21 5.27
C ALA A 190 -8.33 7.80 4.67
N VAL A 191 -7.93 6.75 5.39
CA VAL A 191 -8.05 5.35 4.94
C VAL A 191 -9.15 4.57 5.66
N SER A 192 -10.04 5.26 6.37
CA SER A 192 -10.98 4.66 7.32
C SER A 192 -11.87 3.56 6.74
N THR A 193 -12.39 3.73 5.53
CA THR A 193 -13.26 2.75 4.86
C THR A 193 -12.60 1.99 3.72
N LEU A 194 -11.51 2.53 3.20
CA LEU A 194 -10.84 2.06 1.98
C LEU A 194 -10.61 0.54 1.94
N LEU A 195 -10.30 -0.07 3.08
CA LEU A 195 -10.03 -1.50 3.21
C LEU A 195 -11.24 -2.28 3.79
N GLY A 196 -12.42 -1.74 3.69
CA GLY A 196 -13.66 -2.37 4.19
C GLY A 196 -13.87 -2.23 5.70
N SER A 197 -12.92 -1.65 6.46
CA SER A 197 -13.05 -1.52 7.91
C SER A 197 -12.15 -0.42 8.49
N PRO A 198 -12.68 0.48 9.33
CA PRO A 198 -11.88 1.49 10.05
C PRO A 198 -10.81 0.87 10.94
N ILE A 199 -11.04 -0.31 11.49
CA ILE A 199 -10.08 -1.04 12.32
C ILE A 199 -8.89 -1.51 11.46
N LEU A 200 -9.16 -2.00 10.25
CA LEU A 200 -8.11 -2.50 9.36
C LEU A 200 -7.16 -1.38 8.90
N GLY A 201 -7.70 -0.21 8.55
CA GLY A 201 -6.90 0.97 8.25
C GLY A 201 -6.01 1.39 9.42
N ALA A 202 -6.52 1.29 10.64
CA ALA A 202 -5.76 1.55 11.86
C ALA A 202 -4.61 0.54 12.04
N PHE A 203 -4.87 -0.75 11.91
CA PHE A 203 -3.83 -1.78 12.01
C PHE A 203 -2.75 -1.61 10.94
N LEU A 204 -3.14 -1.34 9.69
CA LEU A 204 -2.21 -1.08 8.59
C LEU A 204 -1.19 0.02 8.96
N ILE A 205 -1.68 1.15 9.47
CA ILE A 205 -0.80 2.28 9.79
C ILE A 205 0.05 2.00 11.03
N MET A 206 -0.53 1.39 12.07
CA MET A 206 0.21 1.06 13.30
C MET A 206 1.35 0.06 13.02
N GLU A 207 1.06 -1.01 12.28
CA GLU A 207 2.06 -2.03 11.94
C GLU A 207 3.12 -1.47 10.97
N ALA A 208 2.72 -0.71 9.95
CA ALA A 208 3.63 -0.10 8.98
C ALA A 208 4.54 0.97 9.58
N ALA A 209 4.07 1.70 10.58
CA ALA A 209 4.86 2.69 11.30
C ALA A 209 5.71 2.07 12.43
N GLY A 210 5.55 0.77 12.71
CA GLY A 210 6.24 0.10 13.81
C GLY A 210 5.85 0.64 15.18
N ILE A 211 4.62 1.13 15.34
CA ILE A 211 4.15 1.71 16.59
C ILE A 211 3.86 0.58 17.59
N GLY A 212 4.59 0.59 18.70
CA GLY A 212 4.45 -0.41 19.75
C GLY A 212 4.70 0.16 21.16
N GLY A 213 4.56 -0.69 22.18
CA GLY A 213 4.80 -0.32 23.56
C GLY A 213 3.89 0.82 24.04
N ALA A 214 4.45 1.72 24.83
CA ALA A 214 3.73 2.85 25.41
C ALA A 214 3.16 3.85 24.38
N MET A 215 3.79 3.95 23.21
CA MET A 215 3.35 4.83 22.13
C MET A 215 2.08 4.32 21.42
N LEU A 216 1.82 3.01 21.48
CA LEU A 216 0.65 2.40 20.83
C LEU A 216 -0.66 3.06 21.30
N SER A 217 -0.89 3.13 22.61
CA SER A 217 -2.12 3.72 23.16
C SER A 217 -2.25 5.22 22.84
N LEU A 218 -1.12 5.94 22.84
CA LEU A 218 -1.11 7.38 22.59
C LEU A 218 -1.45 7.73 21.14
N VAL A 219 -1.10 6.89 20.20
CA VAL A 219 -1.38 7.10 18.76
C VAL A 219 -2.69 6.42 18.35
N ALA A 220 -2.95 5.21 18.88
CA ALA A 220 -4.12 4.43 18.49
C ALA A 220 -5.45 5.09 18.88
N LEU A 221 -5.57 5.67 20.09
CA LEU A 221 -6.84 6.25 20.52
C LEU A 221 -7.30 7.44 19.65
N PRO A 222 -6.46 8.48 19.41
CA PRO A 222 -6.83 9.56 18.48
C PRO A 222 -7.06 9.05 17.05
N GLY A 223 -6.25 8.09 16.61
CA GLY A 223 -6.37 7.47 15.30
C GLY A 223 -7.69 6.72 15.11
N LEU A 224 -8.06 5.84 16.05
CA LEU A 224 -9.32 5.09 16.02
C LEU A 224 -10.53 6.02 16.07
N LEU A 225 -10.49 7.08 16.89
CA LEU A 225 -11.56 8.06 16.93
C LEU A 225 -11.70 8.77 15.58
N ALA A 226 -10.59 9.24 15.01
CA ALA A 226 -10.58 9.89 13.70
C ALA A 226 -11.01 8.94 12.58
N SER A 227 -10.61 7.66 12.62
CA SER A 227 -11.02 6.63 11.66
C SER A 227 -12.51 6.31 11.76
N GLY A 228 -13.05 6.15 12.98
CA GLY A 228 -14.48 5.92 13.19
C GLY A 228 -15.35 7.07 12.69
N ILE A 229 -14.94 8.33 12.97
CA ILE A 229 -15.60 9.53 12.44
C ILE A 229 -15.44 9.58 10.91
N GLY A 230 -14.26 9.26 10.40
CA GLY A 230 -13.98 9.19 8.97
C GLY A 230 -14.91 8.22 8.23
N ALA A 231 -15.13 7.04 8.80
CA ALA A 231 -16.06 6.06 8.23
C ALA A 231 -17.49 6.61 8.12
N LEU A 232 -17.96 7.33 9.15
CA LEU A 232 -19.27 7.98 9.10
C LEU A 232 -19.33 9.07 8.02
N VAL A 233 -18.23 9.80 7.80
CA VAL A 233 -18.14 10.81 6.72
C VAL A 233 -18.23 10.14 5.35
N PHE A 234 -17.52 9.04 5.12
CA PHE A 234 -17.58 8.30 3.85
C PHE A 234 -18.98 7.79 3.57
N VAL A 235 -19.61 7.10 4.52
CA VAL A 235 -21.00 6.61 4.39
C VAL A 235 -21.98 7.76 4.18
N GLY A 236 -21.81 8.88 4.90
CA GLY A 236 -22.66 10.06 4.73
C GLY A 236 -22.50 10.71 3.35
N LEU A 237 -21.28 10.81 2.84
CA LEU A 237 -21.01 11.36 1.50
C LEU A 237 -21.50 10.41 0.41
N ASP A 238 -21.38 9.11 0.56
CA ASP A 238 -21.99 8.14 -0.35
C ASP A 238 -23.50 8.32 -0.42
N SER A 239 -24.17 8.35 0.73
CA SER A 239 -25.63 8.54 0.81
C SER A 239 -26.08 9.85 0.13
N PHE A 240 -25.22 10.87 0.12
CA PHE A 240 -25.51 12.18 -0.47
C PHE A 240 -25.17 12.26 -1.97
N THR A 241 -24.05 11.64 -2.39
CA THR A 241 -23.52 11.75 -3.75
C THR A 241 -23.89 10.57 -4.64
N GLY A 242 -24.13 9.37 -4.06
CA GLY A 242 -24.34 8.12 -4.77
C GLY A 242 -23.12 7.59 -5.52
N LEU A 243 -21.89 8.03 -5.15
CA LEU A 243 -20.64 7.62 -5.81
C LEU A 243 -20.00 6.36 -5.21
N GLY A 244 -20.64 5.74 -4.21
CA GLY A 244 -20.09 4.62 -3.44
C GLY A 244 -19.32 5.07 -2.20
N ASP A 245 -19.19 4.16 -1.23
CA ASP A 245 -18.42 4.39 -0.01
C ASP A 245 -16.92 4.06 -0.16
N PHE A 246 -16.49 3.66 -1.36
CA PHE A 246 -15.13 3.22 -1.68
C PHE A 246 -14.62 2.15 -0.72
N SER A 247 -15.51 1.26 -0.30
CA SER A 247 -15.24 0.19 0.65
C SER A 247 -15.20 -1.15 -0.09
N LEU A 248 -14.08 -1.85 0.02
CA LEU A 248 -13.94 -3.17 -0.60
C LEU A 248 -14.54 -4.27 0.29
N ALA A 249 -15.47 -5.04 -0.25
CA ALA A 249 -16.05 -6.23 0.39
C ALA A 249 -16.31 -7.33 -0.65
N LEU A 250 -16.04 -8.58 -0.30
CA LEU A 250 -16.39 -9.75 -1.10
C LEU A 250 -17.65 -10.39 -0.54
N THR A 251 -18.78 -10.17 -1.21
CA THR A 251 -20.10 -10.64 -0.76
C THR A 251 -20.54 -11.95 -1.39
N THR A 252 -19.77 -12.46 -2.36
CA THR A 252 -20.18 -13.59 -3.22
C THR A 252 -19.35 -14.86 -3.01
N VAL A 253 -18.55 -14.95 -1.94
CA VAL A 253 -17.74 -16.13 -1.65
C VAL A 253 -18.62 -17.22 -1.02
N PRO A 254 -18.61 -18.46 -1.54
CA PRO A 254 -19.37 -19.56 -0.94
C PRO A 254 -18.91 -19.86 0.49
N PRO A 255 -19.84 -20.12 1.43
CA PRO A 255 -19.48 -20.37 2.83
C PRO A 255 -18.65 -21.64 2.99
N GLN A 256 -17.61 -21.58 3.83
CA GLN A 256 -16.86 -22.75 4.26
C GLN A 256 -17.31 -23.21 5.64
N VAL A 257 -17.40 -24.52 5.81
CA VAL A 257 -17.96 -25.09 7.03
C VAL A 257 -16.89 -25.41 8.10
N VAL A 258 -15.74 -25.97 7.76
CA VAL A 258 -14.69 -26.35 8.72
C VAL A 258 -13.31 -26.49 8.05
N PRO A 259 -12.21 -26.01 8.68
CA PRO A 259 -10.85 -26.30 8.24
C PRO A 259 -10.53 -27.79 8.17
N THR A 260 -9.86 -28.23 7.12
CA THR A 260 -9.45 -29.63 6.94
C THR A 260 -7.94 -29.79 6.97
N VAL A 261 -7.44 -31.02 7.21
CA VAL A 261 -6.01 -31.30 7.12
C VAL A 261 -5.46 -31.02 5.72
N ALA A 262 -6.27 -31.20 4.68
CA ALA A 262 -5.89 -30.92 3.31
C ALA A 262 -5.70 -29.40 3.09
N THR A 263 -6.68 -28.58 3.53
CA THR A 263 -6.57 -27.11 3.42
C THR A 263 -5.41 -26.55 4.22
N MET A 264 -5.11 -27.10 5.41
CA MET A 264 -3.92 -26.75 6.18
C MET A 264 -2.61 -27.12 5.46
N GLY A 265 -2.56 -28.24 4.76
CA GLY A 265 -1.43 -28.60 3.88
C GLY A 265 -1.26 -27.62 2.73
N TRP A 266 -2.37 -27.22 2.08
CA TRP A 266 -2.37 -26.23 1.01
C TRP A 266 -1.97 -24.83 1.48
N ALA A 267 -2.23 -24.47 2.74
CA ALA A 267 -1.79 -23.20 3.32
C ALA A 267 -0.27 -23.01 3.25
N LEU A 268 0.51 -24.09 3.45
CA LEU A 268 1.97 -24.05 3.26
C LEU A 268 2.33 -23.77 1.79
N GLY A 269 1.66 -24.47 0.86
CA GLY A 269 1.88 -24.28 -0.58
C GLY A 269 1.51 -22.87 -1.04
N MET A 270 0.34 -22.37 -0.63
CA MET A 270 -0.12 -21.02 -0.96
C MET A 270 0.80 -19.94 -0.38
N GLY A 271 1.28 -20.10 0.85
CA GLY A 271 2.28 -19.23 1.46
C GLY A 271 3.58 -19.17 0.66
N LEU A 272 4.07 -20.31 0.20
CA LEU A 272 5.29 -20.40 -0.63
C LEU A 272 5.07 -19.74 -2.00
N VAL A 273 3.98 -20.04 -2.70
CA VAL A 273 3.65 -19.46 -4.01
C VAL A 273 3.49 -17.95 -3.91
N GLY A 274 2.73 -17.46 -2.91
CA GLY A 274 2.57 -16.03 -2.66
C GLY A 274 3.90 -15.32 -2.40
N ALA A 275 4.79 -15.95 -1.60
CA ALA A 275 6.13 -15.43 -1.35
C ALA A 275 6.96 -15.31 -2.63
N LEU A 276 6.96 -16.35 -3.48
CA LEU A 276 7.72 -16.37 -4.74
C LEU A 276 7.20 -15.34 -5.75
N VAL A 277 5.88 -15.24 -5.92
CA VAL A 277 5.27 -14.24 -6.81
C VAL A 277 5.57 -12.82 -6.30
N GLY A 278 5.39 -12.55 -5.01
CA GLY A 278 5.72 -11.26 -4.41
C GLY A 278 7.21 -10.92 -4.52
N TRP A 279 8.09 -11.90 -4.34
CA TRP A 279 9.53 -11.74 -4.53
C TRP A 279 9.86 -11.36 -5.98
N VAL A 280 9.29 -12.04 -6.99
CA VAL A 280 9.47 -11.72 -8.41
C VAL A 280 9.01 -10.30 -8.73
N ILE A 281 7.83 -9.89 -8.25
CA ILE A 281 7.30 -8.54 -8.46
C ILE A 281 8.26 -7.49 -7.89
N ARG A 282 8.71 -7.67 -6.67
CA ARG A 282 9.66 -6.76 -6.02
C ARG A 282 11.02 -6.76 -6.71
N TRP A 283 11.48 -7.94 -7.14
CA TRP A 283 12.73 -8.08 -7.89
C TRP A 283 12.67 -7.26 -9.20
N ILE A 284 11.57 -7.35 -9.96
CA ILE A 284 11.35 -6.54 -11.17
C ILE A 284 11.39 -5.04 -10.81
N GLY A 285 10.62 -4.61 -9.81
CA GLY A 285 10.53 -3.21 -9.40
C GLY A 285 11.89 -2.61 -9.02
N LEU A 286 12.68 -3.35 -8.25
CA LEU A 286 13.99 -2.90 -7.79
C LEU A 286 15.06 -2.97 -8.90
N SER A 287 15.01 -3.97 -9.79
CA SER A 287 15.96 -4.12 -10.90
C SER A 287 15.77 -3.06 -12.00
N VAL A 288 14.54 -2.63 -12.24
CA VAL A 288 14.22 -1.61 -13.26
C VAL A 288 14.51 -0.18 -12.73
N ARG A 289 14.41 0.03 -11.43
CA ARG A 289 14.56 1.36 -10.81
C ARG A 289 15.87 2.11 -11.17
N PRO A 290 17.06 1.50 -11.21
CA PRO A 290 18.28 2.17 -11.64
C PRO A 290 18.19 2.73 -13.07
N ILE A 291 17.49 2.03 -13.96
CA ILE A 291 17.27 2.47 -15.35
C ILE A 291 16.40 3.74 -15.39
N VAL A 292 15.40 3.84 -14.49
CA VAL A 292 14.56 5.04 -14.35
C VAL A 292 15.40 6.28 -14.00
N HIS A 293 16.50 6.12 -13.25
CA HIS A 293 17.36 7.23 -12.89
C HIS A 293 18.23 7.75 -14.05
N LEU A 294 18.45 6.97 -15.11
CA LEU A 294 19.21 7.41 -16.30
C LEU A 294 18.49 8.53 -17.06
N ASN A 295 17.20 8.35 -17.30
CA ASN A 295 16.33 9.37 -17.89
C ASN A 295 14.90 9.17 -17.40
N ARG A 296 14.55 9.82 -16.30
CA ARG A 296 13.27 9.60 -15.65
C ARG A 296 12.07 9.78 -16.57
N VAL A 297 12.06 10.81 -17.40
CA VAL A 297 10.91 11.13 -18.25
C VAL A 297 10.71 10.07 -19.34
N LEU A 298 11.77 9.81 -20.13
CA LEU A 298 11.67 8.85 -21.23
C LEU A 298 11.46 7.42 -20.72
N VAL A 299 12.17 7.03 -19.68
CA VAL A 299 12.06 5.66 -19.15
C VAL A 299 10.69 5.43 -18.53
N THR A 300 10.16 6.38 -17.73
CA THR A 300 8.84 6.20 -17.11
C THR A 300 7.72 6.19 -18.17
N ALA A 301 7.80 7.03 -19.21
CA ALA A 301 6.88 6.98 -20.33
C ALA A 301 6.99 5.64 -21.11
N GLY A 302 8.21 5.14 -21.31
CA GLY A 302 8.46 3.82 -21.92
C GLY A 302 7.93 2.66 -21.06
N LEU A 303 8.02 2.74 -19.75
CA LEU A 303 7.40 1.77 -18.84
C LEU A 303 5.87 1.82 -18.93
N GLY A 304 5.27 3.01 -19.04
CA GLY A 304 3.84 3.16 -19.31
C GLY A 304 3.43 2.49 -20.63
N LEU A 305 4.21 2.71 -21.72
CA LEU A 305 4.01 2.01 -22.98
C LEU A 305 4.05 0.49 -22.82
N LEU A 306 5.04 -0.03 -22.11
CA LEU A 306 5.19 -1.47 -21.89
C LEU A 306 4.03 -2.07 -21.10
N ILE A 307 3.59 -1.39 -20.02
CA ILE A 307 2.42 -1.81 -19.25
C ILE A 307 1.16 -1.82 -20.13
N GLY A 308 0.96 -0.79 -20.98
CA GLY A 308 -0.15 -0.73 -21.91
C GLY A 308 -0.13 -1.86 -22.94
N LEU A 309 1.05 -2.21 -23.46
CA LEU A 309 1.21 -3.33 -24.40
C LEU A 309 0.94 -4.69 -23.74
N ILE A 310 1.34 -4.88 -22.46
CA ILE A 310 1.03 -6.09 -21.69
C ILE A 310 -0.49 -6.23 -21.53
N ALA A 311 -1.19 -5.17 -21.14
CA ALA A 311 -2.64 -5.18 -20.98
C ALA A 311 -3.37 -5.41 -22.30
N MET A 312 -2.92 -4.76 -23.38
CA MET A 312 -3.42 -5.00 -24.74
C MET A 312 -3.25 -6.46 -25.17
N SER A 313 -2.07 -7.03 -24.94
CA SER A 313 -1.78 -8.43 -25.30
C SER A 313 -2.65 -9.40 -24.53
N TYR A 314 -2.90 -9.14 -23.24
CA TYR A 314 -3.82 -9.94 -22.43
C TYR A 314 -5.24 -9.96 -23.04
N GLN A 315 -5.80 -8.80 -23.37
CA GLN A 315 -7.12 -8.72 -23.97
C GLN A 315 -7.19 -9.40 -25.35
N LEU A 316 -6.17 -9.23 -26.20
CA LEU A 316 -6.14 -9.86 -27.51
C LEU A 316 -6.07 -11.40 -27.46
N VAL A 317 -5.40 -11.95 -26.44
CA VAL A 317 -5.23 -13.41 -26.28
C VAL A 317 -6.43 -14.05 -25.60
N THR A 318 -7.02 -13.39 -24.58
CA THR A 318 -8.06 -13.99 -23.74
C THR A 318 -9.48 -13.55 -24.09
N GLY A 319 -9.62 -12.39 -24.75
CA GLY A 319 -10.91 -11.71 -24.92
C GLY A 319 -11.41 -10.97 -23.68
N ASN A 320 -10.77 -11.13 -22.52
CA ASN A 320 -11.12 -10.45 -21.29
C ASN A 320 -10.63 -9.01 -21.27
N SER A 321 -11.27 -8.14 -20.46
CA SER A 321 -10.92 -6.73 -20.37
C SER A 321 -9.48 -6.51 -19.90
N PHE A 322 -8.77 -5.59 -20.55
CA PHE A 322 -7.47 -5.09 -20.11
C PHE A 322 -7.52 -4.50 -18.68
N GLY A 323 -8.69 -4.06 -18.21
CA GLY A 323 -8.90 -3.53 -16.86
C GLY A 323 -8.53 -4.52 -15.75
N GLN A 324 -8.60 -5.82 -16.01
CA GLN A 324 -8.15 -6.85 -15.05
C GLN A 324 -6.64 -6.80 -14.81
N VAL A 325 -5.85 -6.40 -15.80
CA VAL A 325 -4.39 -6.24 -15.69
C VAL A 325 -4.03 -4.88 -15.11
N LEU A 326 -4.74 -3.83 -15.50
CA LEU A 326 -4.48 -2.44 -15.13
C LEU A 326 -5.07 -2.06 -13.77
N PHE A 327 -4.83 -0.81 -13.36
CA PHE A 327 -5.32 -0.21 -12.12
C PHE A 327 -4.93 -0.97 -10.85
N SER A 328 -5.47 -0.56 -9.72
CA SER A 328 -5.30 -1.26 -8.45
C SER A 328 -5.87 -2.68 -8.47
N GLY A 329 -6.94 -2.90 -9.22
CA GLY A 329 -7.73 -4.12 -9.22
C GLY A 329 -8.84 -4.10 -8.16
N GLU A 330 -9.07 -2.97 -7.49
CA GLU A 330 -10.10 -2.80 -6.46
C GLU A 330 -11.49 -3.11 -7.03
N ASP A 331 -11.87 -2.46 -8.12
CA ASP A 331 -13.16 -2.67 -8.79
C ASP A 331 -13.28 -4.03 -9.48
N ALA A 332 -12.16 -4.56 -10.01
CA ALA A 332 -12.13 -5.83 -10.72
C ALA A 332 -12.09 -7.06 -9.79
N LEU A 333 -11.75 -6.90 -8.52
CA LEU A 333 -11.61 -8.01 -7.56
C LEU A 333 -12.96 -8.67 -7.22
N PRO A 334 -14.04 -7.93 -6.89
CA PRO A 334 -15.35 -8.53 -6.66
C PRO A 334 -15.87 -9.28 -7.88
N GLU A 335 -15.69 -8.72 -9.09
CA GLU A 335 -16.10 -9.34 -10.34
C GLU A 335 -15.32 -10.64 -10.62
N LEU A 336 -13.99 -10.62 -10.41
CA LEU A 336 -13.15 -11.82 -10.56
C LEU A 336 -13.60 -12.96 -9.64
N VAL A 337 -13.96 -12.65 -8.39
CA VAL A 337 -14.42 -13.63 -7.41
C VAL A 337 -15.82 -14.14 -7.75
N ALA A 338 -16.73 -13.25 -8.13
CA ALA A 338 -18.10 -13.61 -8.49
C ALA A 338 -18.17 -14.56 -9.71
N HIS A 339 -17.25 -14.40 -10.65
CA HIS A 339 -17.16 -15.20 -11.89
C HIS A 339 -16.00 -16.20 -11.85
N ALA A 340 -15.55 -16.62 -10.65
CA ALA A 340 -14.38 -17.49 -10.49
C ALA A 340 -14.45 -18.78 -11.32
N ALA A 341 -15.65 -19.35 -11.50
CA ALA A 341 -15.88 -20.58 -12.27
C ALA A 341 -15.74 -20.40 -13.79
N ASP A 342 -15.80 -19.18 -14.30
CA ASP A 342 -15.75 -18.89 -15.74
C ASP A 342 -14.31 -18.83 -16.28
N TYR A 343 -13.32 -18.73 -15.37
CA TYR A 343 -11.92 -18.63 -15.73
C TYR A 343 -11.26 -20.00 -15.83
N SER A 344 -10.66 -20.29 -16.98
CA SER A 344 -9.76 -21.44 -17.09
C SER A 344 -8.44 -21.19 -16.36
N LEU A 345 -7.79 -22.25 -15.90
CA LEU A 345 -6.47 -22.16 -15.24
C LEU A 345 -5.45 -21.41 -16.11
N GLY A 346 -5.46 -21.62 -17.42
CA GLY A 346 -4.56 -20.94 -18.36
C GLY A 346 -4.77 -19.42 -18.38
N VAL A 347 -6.02 -18.97 -18.38
CA VAL A 347 -6.38 -17.54 -18.33
C VAL A 347 -5.97 -16.93 -16.99
N LEU A 348 -6.18 -17.62 -15.86
CA LEU A 348 -5.75 -17.15 -14.55
C LEU A 348 -4.23 -17.01 -14.43
N VAL A 349 -3.48 -18.01 -14.91
CA VAL A 349 -2.00 -17.96 -14.91
C VAL A 349 -1.51 -16.80 -15.79
N LEU A 350 -2.11 -16.58 -16.96
CA LEU A 350 -1.77 -15.45 -17.82
C LEU A 350 -2.12 -14.12 -17.17
N LEU A 351 -3.29 -14.00 -16.52
CA LEU A 351 -3.71 -12.81 -15.79
C LEU A 351 -2.73 -12.47 -14.66
N ILE A 352 -2.40 -13.47 -13.82
CA ILE A 352 -1.43 -13.33 -12.73
C ILE A 352 -0.08 -12.88 -13.28
N GLY A 353 0.41 -13.50 -14.35
CA GLY A 353 1.68 -13.15 -14.98
C GLY A 353 1.70 -11.74 -15.55
N CYS A 354 0.68 -11.35 -16.32
CA CYS A 354 0.55 -10.01 -16.89
C CYS A 354 0.42 -8.94 -15.79
N LYS A 355 -0.44 -9.16 -14.79
CA LYS A 355 -0.63 -8.21 -13.70
C LYS A 355 0.60 -8.12 -12.80
N ALA A 356 1.26 -9.24 -12.48
CA ALA A 356 2.50 -9.24 -11.70
C ALA A 356 3.63 -8.47 -12.42
N LEU A 357 3.79 -8.66 -13.74
CA LEU A 357 4.75 -7.92 -14.53
C LEU A 357 4.43 -6.43 -14.57
N ALA A 358 3.19 -6.06 -14.90
CA ALA A 358 2.74 -4.67 -14.93
C ALA A 358 2.88 -3.99 -13.55
N TYR A 359 2.60 -4.72 -12.48
CA TYR A 359 2.76 -4.26 -11.10
C TYR A 359 4.24 -4.03 -10.74
N GLY A 360 5.13 -4.99 -11.04
CA GLY A 360 6.57 -4.83 -10.82
C GLY A 360 7.14 -3.61 -11.55
N LEU A 361 6.73 -3.39 -12.81
CA LEU A 361 7.10 -2.20 -13.58
C LEU A 361 6.54 -0.91 -12.94
N SER A 362 5.29 -0.95 -12.46
CA SER A 362 4.66 0.21 -11.80
C SER A 362 5.37 0.58 -10.50
N LEU A 363 5.82 -0.39 -9.70
CA LEU A 363 6.59 -0.15 -8.47
C LEU A 363 7.88 0.64 -8.72
N SER A 364 8.52 0.46 -9.89
CA SER A 364 9.82 1.06 -10.18
C SER A 364 9.80 2.56 -10.38
N ALA A 365 8.70 3.11 -10.94
CA ALA A 365 8.68 4.48 -11.48
C ALA A 365 7.45 5.30 -11.07
N PHE A 366 6.32 4.67 -10.78
CA PHE A 366 5.05 5.34 -10.48
C PHE A 366 4.84 5.56 -8.97
N ARG A 367 3.71 6.19 -8.60
CA ARG A 367 3.38 6.52 -7.20
C ARG A 367 2.01 5.97 -6.82
N GLY A 368 1.94 5.23 -5.72
CA GLY A 368 0.72 4.60 -5.21
C GLY A 368 1.05 3.56 -4.15
N GLY A 369 0.03 2.83 -3.68
CA GLY A 369 0.14 1.81 -2.66
C GLY A 369 0.19 0.39 -3.22
N PRO A 370 0.74 -0.57 -2.48
CA PRO A 370 0.89 -1.95 -2.91
C PRO A 370 -0.25 -2.88 -2.45
N VAL A 371 -1.25 -2.42 -1.68
CA VAL A 371 -2.23 -3.31 -1.04
C VAL A 371 -3.17 -3.96 -2.06
N PHE A 372 -3.93 -3.16 -2.80
CA PHE A 372 -4.95 -3.67 -3.73
C PHE A 372 -4.42 -4.57 -4.85
N PRO A 373 -3.30 -4.23 -5.53
CA PRO A 373 -2.75 -5.15 -6.54
C PRO A 373 -2.31 -6.49 -5.93
N SER A 374 -1.83 -6.47 -4.69
CA SER A 374 -1.46 -7.71 -3.97
C SER A 374 -2.70 -8.55 -3.65
N MET A 375 -3.79 -7.91 -3.22
CA MET A 375 -5.05 -8.59 -2.96
C MET A 375 -5.61 -9.24 -4.22
N PHE A 376 -5.63 -8.51 -5.34
CA PHE A 376 -6.11 -9.02 -6.62
C PHE A 376 -5.31 -10.23 -7.09
N ILE A 377 -3.98 -10.14 -7.11
CA ILE A 377 -3.11 -11.26 -7.50
C ILE A 377 -3.29 -12.43 -6.53
N GLY A 378 -3.42 -12.16 -5.23
CA GLY A 378 -3.67 -13.16 -4.20
C GLY A 378 -4.99 -13.91 -4.42
N ALA A 379 -6.07 -13.18 -4.71
CA ALA A 379 -7.37 -13.78 -5.04
C ALA A 379 -7.30 -14.63 -6.33
N ALA A 380 -6.65 -14.12 -7.38
CA ALA A 380 -6.46 -14.87 -8.63
C ALA A 380 -5.65 -16.17 -8.40
N LEU A 381 -4.60 -16.13 -7.56
CA LEU A 381 -3.88 -17.33 -7.12
C LEU A 381 -4.78 -18.30 -6.35
N GLY A 382 -5.63 -17.79 -5.46
CA GLY A 382 -6.61 -18.58 -4.73
C GLY A 382 -7.61 -19.25 -5.66
N ILE A 383 -8.20 -18.52 -6.61
CA ILE A 383 -9.11 -19.06 -7.62
C ILE A 383 -8.41 -20.14 -8.45
N ALA A 384 -7.19 -19.91 -8.90
CA ALA A 384 -6.39 -20.90 -9.64
C ALA A 384 -6.13 -22.18 -8.81
N ALA A 385 -6.00 -22.06 -7.50
CA ALA A 385 -5.79 -23.20 -6.59
C ALA A 385 -7.08 -23.89 -6.18
N SER A 386 -8.24 -23.27 -6.28
CA SER A 386 -9.52 -23.85 -5.83
C SER A 386 -9.94 -25.11 -6.59
N GLY A 387 -9.35 -25.37 -7.76
CA GLY A 387 -9.52 -26.63 -8.50
C GLY A 387 -8.68 -27.80 -7.99
N LEU A 388 -7.84 -27.59 -6.97
CA LEU A 388 -7.01 -28.65 -6.41
C LEU A 388 -7.82 -29.56 -5.45
N PRO A 389 -7.46 -30.85 -5.32
CA PRO A 389 -8.20 -31.77 -4.46
C PRO A 389 -8.24 -31.30 -2.98
N GLY A 390 -9.44 -31.19 -2.44
CA GLY A 390 -9.68 -30.76 -1.04
C GLY A 390 -9.41 -29.28 -0.78
N MET A 391 -9.46 -28.46 -1.83
CA MET A 391 -9.34 -27.01 -1.74
C MET A 391 -10.65 -26.35 -2.16
N ASP A 392 -11.34 -25.71 -1.22
CA ASP A 392 -12.53 -24.91 -1.51
C ASP A 392 -12.18 -23.46 -1.89
N LEU A 393 -13.11 -22.76 -2.54
CA LEU A 393 -12.88 -21.43 -3.07
C LEU A 393 -12.58 -20.40 -1.97
N ALA A 394 -13.35 -20.39 -0.88
CA ALA A 394 -13.22 -19.42 0.19
C ALA A 394 -11.83 -19.47 0.89
N PRO A 395 -11.36 -20.64 1.39
CA PRO A 395 -10.03 -20.74 1.98
C PRO A 395 -8.92 -20.46 0.96
N ALA A 396 -9.09 -20.90 -0.30
CA ALA A 396 -8.11 -20.64 -1.34
C ALA A 396 -7.91 -19.14 -1.59
N ILE A 397 -8.99 -18.36 -1.72
CA ILE A 397 -8.95 -16.90 -1.87
C ILE A 397 -8.34 -16.25 -0.61
N GLY A 398 -8.79 -16.63 0.58
CA GLY A 398 -8.27 -16.09 1.83
C GLY A 398 -6.77 -16.30 2.01
N MET A 399 -6.30 -17.53 1.80
CA MET A 399 -4.87 -17.87 1.84
C MET A 399 -4.07 -17.12 0.76
N GLY A 400 -4.61 -17.02 -0.47
CA GLY A 400 -3.97 -16.32 -1.56
C GLY A 400 -3.79 -14.83 -1.27
N ILE A 401 -4.86 -14.15 -0.84
CA ILE A 401 -4.83 -12.72 -0.44
C ILE A 401 -3.87 -12.51 0.72
N GLY A 402 -4.00 -13.30 1.78
CA GLY A 402 -3.13 -13.18 2.97
C GLY A 402 -1.66 -13.37 2.63
N ALA A 403 -1.31 -14.43 1.88
CA ALA A 403 0.06 -14.73 1.49
C ALA A 403 0.66 -13.64 0.59
N MET A 404 -0.09 -13.17 -0.43
CA MET A 404 0.39 -12.13 -1.34
C MET A 404 0.58 -10.79 -0.63
N CYS A 405 -0.37 -10.40 0.22
CA CYS A 405 -0.25 -9.18 1.03
C CYS A 405 0.95 -9.27 1.99
N ALA A 406 1.15 -10.42 2.67
CA ALA A 406 2.30 -10.61 3.56
C ALA A 406 3.64 -10.50 2.81
N ALA A 407 3.71 -11.04 1.59
CA ALA A 407 4.90 -10.97 0.76
C ALA A 407 5.22 -9.54 0.28
N MET A 408 4.21 -8.75 -0.06
CA MET A 408 4.38 -7.41 -0.63
C MET A 408 4.48 -6.32 0.43
N LEU A 409 3.63 -6.37 1.46
CA LEU A 409 3.55 -5.36 2.51
C LEU A 409 4.56 -5.58 3.63
N ARG A 410 4.91 -6.85 3.90
CA ARG A 410 5.69 -7.28 5.08
C ARG A 410 5.02 -6.91 6.41
N LEU A 411 3.70 -6.96 6.43
CA LEU A 411 2.82 -6.65 7.55
C LEU A 411 1.94 -7.86 7.84
N PRO A 412 2.42 -8.87 8.62
CA PRO A 412 1.71 -10.14 8.79
C PRO A 412 0.36 -9.99 9.49
N MET A 413 0.24 -9.12 10.50
CA MET A 413 -1.02 -8.89 11.20
C MET A 413 -2.06 -8.26 10.28
N THR A 414 -1.68 -7.19 9.59
CA THR A 414 -2.54 -6.50 8.62
C THR A 414 -2.96 -7.44 7.50
N SER A 415 -2.03 -8.26 6.96
CA SER A 415 -2.33 -9.18 5.87
C SER A 415 -3.32 -10.27 6.27
N THR A 416 -3.21 -10.77 7.51
CA THR A 416 -4.16 -11.72 8.08
C THR A 416 -5.55 -11.09 8.24
N LEU A 417 -5.63 -9.92 8.90
CA LEU A 417 -6.88 -9.21 9.12
C LEU A 417 -7.56 -8.80 7.81
N LEU A 418 -6.76 -8.37 6.81
CA LEU A 418 -7.25 -7.98 5.50
C LEU A 418 -7.93 -9.16 4.79
N ALA A 419 -7.29 -10.33 4.76
CA ALA A 419 -7.87 -11.52 4.16
C ALA A 419 -9.16 -11.96 4.87
N ILE A 420 -9.17 -11.93 6.21
CA ILE A 420 -10.32 -12.36 7.01
C ILE A 420 -11.50 -11.39 6.85
N LEU A 421 -11.26 -10.09 7.00
CA LEU A 421 -12.34 -9.09 6.95
C LEU A 421 -12.91 -8.94 5.54
N LEU A 422 -12.09 -9.13 4.51
CA LEU A 422 -12.54 -9.08 3.13
C LEU A 422 -13.51 -10.21 2.77
N LEU A 423 -13.33 -11.39 3.36
CA LEU A 423 -14.24 -12.53 3.20
C LEU A 423 -15.53 -12.41 4.04
N GLY A 424 -15.67 -11.35 4.83
CA GLY A 424 -16.88 -11.07 5.60
C GLY A 424 -17.19 -12.14 6.64
N ALA A 425 -18.43 -12.65 6.64
CA ALA A 425 -18.88 -13.61 7.65
C ALA A 425 -18.09 -14.94 7.63
N ASP A 426 -17.57 -15.34 6.48
CA ASP A 426 -16.83 -16.59 6.30
C ASP A 426 -15.34 -16.47 6.66
N GLY A 427 -14.83 -15.24 6.81
CA GLY A 427 -13.44 -14.99 7.12
C GLY A 427 -12.96 -15.64 8.42
N LEU A 428 -13.81 -15.71 9.45
CA LEU A 428 -13.46 -16.34 10.71
C LEU A 428 -13.23 -17.84 10.59
N SER A 429 -13.97 -18.52 9.73
CA SER A 429 -13.86 -19.97 9.52
C SER A 429 -12.55 -20.36 8.84
N VAL A 430 -12.00 -19.51 7.97
CA VAL A 430 -10.76 -19.74 7.21
C VAL A 430 -9.52 -19.15 7.91
N THR A 431 -9.68 -18.56 9.08
CA THR A 431 -8.59 -17.88 9.82
C THR A 431 -7.35 -18.75 10.04
N PRO A 432 -7.46 -20.03 10.45
CA PRO A 432 -6.27 -20.85 10.71
C PRO A 432 -5.40 -21.06 9.47
N GLU A 433 -6.00 -21.34 8.33
CA GLU A 433 -5.30 -21.53 7.05
C GLU A 433 -4.65 -20.23 6.57
N VAL A 434 -5.37 -19.12 6.69
CA VAL A 434 -4.86 -17.78 6.34
C VAL A 434 -3.63 -17.44 7.19
N ILE A 435 -3.68 -17.67 8.50
CA ILE A 435 -2.52 -17.42 9.39
C ILE A 435 -1.30 -18.25 8.95
N VAL A 436 -1.46 -19.54 8.66
CA VAL A 436 -0.36 -20.39 8.21
C VAL A 436 0.22 -19.89 6.89
N ALA A 437 -0.64 -19.57 5.90
CA ALA A 437 -0.20 -19.05 4.61
C ALA A 437 0.56 -17.71 4.75
N VAL A 438 0.05 -16.79 5.58
CA VAL A 438 0.68 -15.50 5.88
C VAL A 438 2.05 -15.68 6.54
N VAL A 439 2.15 -16.54 7.56
CA VAL A 439 3.41 -16.76 8.28
C VAL A 439 4.47 -17.36 7.34
N VAL A 440 4.10 -18.36 6.55
CA VAL A 440 5.00 -18.96 5.54
C VAL A 440 5.45 -17.92 4.54
N ALA A 441 4.51 -17.15 3.96
CA ALA A 441 4.83 -16.11 2.99
C ALA A 441 5.76 -15.05 3.58
N PHE A 442 5.47 -14.59 4.80
CA PHE A 442 6.29 -13.58 5.48
C PHE A 442 7.72 -14.08 5.74
N VAL A 443 7.88 -15.28 6.29
CA VAL A 443 9.20 -15.86 6.59
C VAL A 443 9.98 -16.06 5.29
N VAL A 444 9.40 -16.72 4.30
CA VAL A 444 10.09 -17.01 3.02
C VAL A 444 10.48 -15.71 2.31
N THR A 445 9.58 -14.74 2.23
CA THR A 445 9.90 -13.44 1.56
C THR A 445 11.06 -12.70 2.25
N ASN A 446 11.18 -12.80 3.57
CA ASN A 446 12.27 -12.16 4.30
C ASN A 446 13.62 -12.89 4.19
N THR A 447 13.65 -14.16 3.77
CA THR A 447 14.88 -14.91 3.50
C THR A 447 15.37 -14.80 2.07
N LEU A 448 14.50 -14.42 1.13
CA LEU A 448 14.86 -14.32 -0.29
C LEU A 448 15.65 -13.02 -0.58
N PRO A 449 16.74 -13.10 -1.38
CA PRO A 449 17.55 -11.95 -1.71
C PRO A 449 16.79 -11.00 -2.63
N VAL A 450 16.88 -9.69 -2.39
CA VAL A 450 16.35 -8.66 -3.27
C VAL A 450 17.47 -7.83 -3.87
N PRO A 451 17.43 -7.49 -5.17
CA PRO A 451 18.43 -6.64 -5.78
C PRO A 451 18.27 -5.18 -5.32
N GLY A 452 19.38 -4.49 -5.25
CA GLY A 452 19.43 -3.06 -5.05
C GLY A 452 20.03 -2.60 -3.72
N PRO A 453 20.45 -1.34 -3.64
CA PRO A 453 20.90 -0.77 -2.38
C PRO A 453 19.73 -0.74 -1.41
N THR A 454 20.01 -1.07 -0.17
CA THR A 454 19.13 -0.72 0.94
C THR A 454 18.79 0.78 0.81
N GLU A 455 17.52 1.13 1.00
CA GLU A 455 17.09 2.52 0.95
C GLU A 455 18.06 3.38 1.74
N PRO A 456 18.56 4.51 1.19
CA PRO A 456 19.33 5.44 1.99
C PRO A 456 18.47 5.79 3.20
N THR A 457 18.96 5.54 4.40
CA THR A 457 18.31 5.97 5.63
C THR A 457 18.22 7.50 5.53
N LEU A 458 17.00 8.00 5.28
CA LEU A 458 16.78 9.45 5.38
C LEU A 458 17.17 9.85 6.80
N PRO A 459 18.01 10.88 6.95
CA PRO A 459 18.31 11.37 8.28
C PRO A 459 16.98 11.73 8.96
N PRO A 460 16.86 11.51 10.27
CA PRO A 460 15.65 11.83 11.01
C PRO A 460 15.27 13.29 10.73
N ALA A 461 13.97 13.55 10.56
CA ALA A 461 13.43 14.86 10.29
C ALA A 461 13.94 15.84 11.36
N GLY A 462 14.76 16.84 10.97
CA GLY A 462 15.44 17.77 11.88
C GLY A 462 16.94 17.55 12.02
N ALA A 463 17.54 16.53 11.47
CA ALA A 463 19.00 16.42 11.40
C ALA A 463 19.53 17.49 10.42
N ARG A 464 20.28 18.45 10.94
CA ARG A 464 21.02 19.39 10.10
C ARG A 464 21.97 18.60 9.18
N PRO A 465 22.13 18.99 7.90
CA PRO A 465 23.16 18.41 7.05
C PRO A 465 24.50 18.45 7.78
N ALA A 466 25.20 17.33 7.82
CA ALA A 466 26.57 17.33 8.38
C ALA A 466 27.39 18.41 7.67
N ALA A 467 28.03 19.25 8.44
CA ALA A 467 28.90 20.27 7.89
C ALA A 467 29.93 19.58 6.96
N PRO A 468 30.24 20.16 5.80
CA PRO A 468 31.29 19.61 4.93
C PRO A 468 32.59 19.48 5.70
N PRO A 469 33.38 18.42 5.47
CA PRO A 469 34.65 18.24 6.13
C PRO A 469 35.54 19.49 5.89
N PRO A 470 36.31 19.95 6.88
CA PRO A 470 37.19 21.08 6.71
C PRO A 470 38.14 20.81 5.54
N ALA A 471 38.32 21.81 4.68
CA ALA A 471 39.24 21.73 3.57
C ALA A 471 40.64 21.34 4.09
N PRO A 472 41.39 20.48 3.38
CA PRO A 472 42.75 20.14 3.81
C PRO A 472 43.56 21.39 3.89
N ALA A 473 44.25 21.60 5.04
CA ALA A 473 45.16 22.70 5.24
C ALA A 473 46.24 22.62 4.15
N THR A 474 46.25 23.61 3.28
CA THR A 474 47.35 23.80 2.33
C THR A 474 48.60 24.14 3.12
N ALA A 475 49.61 23.23 3.10
CA ALA A 475 50.92 23.44 3.58
C ALA A 475 51.76 24.28 2.58
#